data_817926fded85971ab76efc8f887cb7a5
#
_entry.id   817926fded85971ab76efc8f887cb7a5
#
_cell.length_a   1.000
_cell.length_b   1.000
_cell.length_c   1.000
_cell.angle_alpha   90.00
_cell.angle_beta   90.00
_cell.angle_gamma   90.00
#
_symmetry.space_group_name_H-M   'P 1'
#
loop_
_entity.id
_entity.type
_entity.pdbx_description
1 polymer ?
#
loop_
_entity_poly.entity_id
_entity_poly.type
_entity_poly.pdbx_seq_one_letter_code
_entity_poly.pdbx_strand_id
1 'polypeptide(L)'
;EDSIEVTADSDYEVTFKLKEAMYPDTFLQDIDTVFIIPKHVFEGKTAEEINAPDLWANPVGSGPFIYDSEINGERMEFTKNENYYLGTPNIDRLIIRVVPSANVLSGLMNGELDLIGFGSVLTDDWETAKSQDNLVTESVPTTSYTTLIFNTQKEYLTQEVRQALNMAINRDVLVNGLLMGEGTPIMTPIAPVSPYYNDKVQVQYDPEKAKEMLAEAGFPAGQTLKFFISSGSSITEICAALIVQDFANVGVNVEIEQMDFATLMSRMLDGEHDLGIIGSGGTLDPSESREMIYPESS
;
A
#
# COMPACT_ATOMS: atom_id res chain seq x y z
N GLU A 1 -8.51 -23.04 6.64
CA GLU A 1 -7.57 -24.13 6.22
C GLU A 1 -8.26 -25.32 5.54
N ASP A 2 -9.55 -25.55 5.77
CA ASP A 2 -10.27 -26.72 5.26
C ASP A 2 -11.18 -26.44 4.03
N SER A 3 -11.06 -25.28 3.38
CA SER A 3 -11.98 -24.87 2.30
C SER A 3 -11.56 -25.33 0.89
N ILE A 4 -10.29 -25.68 0.71
CA ILE A 4 -9.71 -26.08 -0.59
C ILE A 4 -8.96 -27.40 -0.44
N GLU A 5 -9.25 -28.35 -1.31
CA GLU A 5 -8.48 -29.58 -1.49
C GLU A 5 -7.56 -29.40 -2.69
N VAL A 6 -6.26 -29.63 -2.51
CA VAL A 6 -5.25 -29.50 -3.58
C VAL A 6 -4.66 -30.87 -3.89
N THR A 7 -4.71 -31.28 -5.14
CA THR A 7 -4.15 -32.55 -5.61
C THR A 7 -3.21 -32.35 -6.79
N ALA A 8 -2.08 -33.05 -6.79
CA ALA A 8 -1.18 -33.12 -7.93
C ALA A 8 -1.59 -34.35 -8.77
N ASP A 9 -2.20 -34.10 -9.92
CA ASP A 9 -2.73 -35.16 -10.79
C ASP A 9 -1.65 -35.73 -11.73
N SER A 10 -0.62 -34.92 -12.02
CA SER A 10 0.56 -35.33 -12.77
C SER A 10 1.74 -34.41 -12.43
N ASP A 11 2.90 -34.59 -13.09
CA ASP A 11 4.08 -33.72 -12.95
C ASP A 11 3.81 -32.26 -13.36
N TYR A 12 2.74 -32.00 -14.13
CA TYR A 12 2.42 -30.71 -14.71
C TYR A 12 0.97 -30.28 -14.50
N GLU A 13 0.22 -30.98 -13.64
CA GLU A 13 -1.19 -30.71 -13.43
C GLU A 13 -1.52 -30.73 -11.94
N VAL A 14 -2.15 -29.66 -11.47
CA VAL A 14 -2.61 -29.48 -10.10
C VAL A 14 -4.09 -29.11 -10.13
N THR A 15 -4.90 -29.84 -9.38
CA THR A 15 -6.33 -29.52 -9.21
C THR A 15 -6.60 -28.89 -7.86
N PHE A 16 -7.25 -27.73 -7.88
CA PHE A 16 -7.82 -27.07 -6.71
C PHE A 16 -9.31 -27.34 -6.66
N LYS A 17 -9.77 -28.04 -5.66
CA LYS A 17 -11.19 -28.35 -5.48
C LYS A 17 -11.73 -27.56 -4.30
N LEU A 18 -12.64 -26.65 -4.60
CA LEU A 18 -13.33 -25.82 -3.61
C LEU A 18 -14.48 -26.60 -2.98
N LYS A 19 -14.66 -26.53 -1.67
CA LYS A 19 -15.81 -27.13 -0.96
C LYS A 19 -17.11 -26.38 -1.23
N GLU A 20 -17.01 -25.07 -1.43
CA GLU A 20 -18.14 -24.20 -1.77
C GLU A 20 -17.83 -23.44 -3.06
N ALA A 21 -18.86 -23.11 -3.82
CA ALA A 21 -18.70 -22.31 -5.04
C ALA A 21 -18.32 -20.86 -4.67
N MET A 22 -17.28 -20.36 -5.28
CA MET A 22 -16.92 -18.95 -5.23
C MET A 22 -16.79 -18.37 -6.64
N TYR A 23 -16.74 -17.05 -6.75
CA TYR A 23 -16.51 -16.41 -8.04
C TYR A 23 -15.09 -16.75 -8.53
N PRO A 24 -14.92 -17.10 -9.82
CA PRO A 24 -13.61 -17.45 -10.37
C PRO A 24 -12.57 -16.36 -10.18
N ASP A 25 -12.96 -15.09 -10.32
CA ASP A 25 -12.04 -13.96 -10.18
C ASP A 25 -11.52 -13.81 -8.74
N THR A 26 -12.38 -14.02 -7.74
CA THR A 26 -11.98 -14.04 -6.32
C THR A 26 -10.99 -15.17 -6.05
N PHE A 27 -11.27 -16.38 -6.56
CA PHE A 27 -10.35 -17.49 -6.39
C PHE A 27 -8.97 -17.24 -7.02
N LEU A 28 -8.95 -16.66 -8.24
CA LEU A 28 -7.70 -16.34 -8.93
C LEU A 28 -6.89 -15.27 -8.18
N GLN A 29 -7.55 -14.30 -7.58
CA GLN A 29 -6.89 -13.28 -6.75
C GLN A 29 -6.33 -13.88 -5.45
N ASP A 30 -7.09 -14.76 -4.80
CA ASP A 30 -6.63 -15.42 -3.57
C ASP A 30 -5.37 -16.25 -3.82
N ILE A 31 -5.30 -17.00 -4.94
CA ILE A 31 -4.12 -17.79 -5.27
C ILE A 31 -2.95 -16.97 -5.85
N ASP A 32 -3.18 -15.77 -6.38
CA ASP A 32 -2.12 -14.87 -6.85
C ASP A 32 -1.20 -14.42 -5.69
N THR A 33 -1.72 -14.40 -4.48
CA THR A 33 -0.95 -14.08 -3.27
C THR A 33 -0.16 -15.28 -2.72
N VAL A 34 -0.40 -16.50 -3.23
CA VAL A 34 0.25 -17.73 -2.76
C VAL A 34 1.52 -18.01 -3.54
N PHE A 35 2.67 -17.83 -2.89
CA PHE A 35 3.96 -18.15 -3.49
C PHE A 35 4.19 -19.65 -3.58
N ILE A 36 4.60 -20.12 -4.77
CA ILE A 36 5.01 -21.50 -4.99
C ILE A 36 6.42 -21.70 -4.42
N ILE A 37 6.55 -22.59 -3.45
CA ILE A 37 7.83 -22.89 -2.82
C ILE A 37 8.34 -24.28 -3.22
N PRO A 38 9.67 -24.50 -3.34
CA PRO A 38 10.22 -25.77 -3.78
C PRO A 38 10.12 -26.84 -2.67
N LYS A 39 9.36 -27.92 -2.93
CA LYS A 39 9.14 -29.02 -1.98
C LYS A 39 10.44 -29.55 -1.37
N HIS A 40 11.46 -29.78 -2.20
CA HIS A 40 12.75 -30.36 -1.75
C HIS A 40 13.50 -29.47 -0.74
N VAL A 41 13.18 -28.17 -0.65
CA VAL A 41 13.79 -27.24 0.32
C VAL A 41 12.98 -27.19 1.61
N PHE A 42 11.65 -27.31 1.52
CA PHE A 42 10.74 -27.04 2.64
C PHE A 42 10.09 -28.28 3.26
N GLU A 43 10.12 -29.44 2.57
CA GLU A 43 9.50 -30.67 3.07
C GLU A 43 10.06 -31.09 4.43
N GLY A 44 9.16 -31.31 5.39
CA GLY A 44 9.51 -31.76 6.75
C GLY A 44 10.04 -30.69 7.69
N LYS A 45 10.11 -29.43 7.23
CA LYS A 45 10.51 -28.30 8.09
C LYS A 45 9.34 -27.77 8.91
N THR A 46 9.63 -27.36 10.13
CA THR A 46 8.68 -26.65 11.00
C THR A 46 8.52 -25.21 10.58
N ALA A 47 7.46 -24.54 11.05
CA ALA A 47 7.25 -23.11 10.82
C ALA A 47 8.43 -22.24 11.32
N GLU A 48 9.06 -22.64 12.45
CA GLU A 48 10.24 -21.95 12.98
C GLU A 48 11.45 -22.07 12.04
N GLU A 49 11.70 -23.28 11.50
CA GLU A 49 12.77 -23.51 10.53
C GLU A 49 12.53 -22.80 9.20
N ILE A 50 11.27 -22.69 8.75
CA ILE A 50 10.89 -21.97 7.53
C ILE A 50 11.11 -20.46 7.70
N ASN A 51 10.90 -19.92 8.90
CA ASN A 51 11.11 -18.51 9.19
C ASN A 51 12.57 -18.17 9.56
N ALA A 52 13.46 -19.16 9.63
CA ALA A 52 14.87 -18.92 9.95
C ALA A 52 15.58 -18.22 8.76
N PRO A 53 16.34 -17.13 9.02
CA PRO A 53 17.02 -16.36 7.96
C PRO A 53 17.95 -17.20 7.08
N ASP A 54 18.62 -18.19 7.65
CA ASP A 54 19.57 -19.04 6.94
C ASP A 54 18.93 -19.86 5.81
N LEU A 55 17.64 -20.18 5.93
CA LEU A 55 16.92 -20.91 4.88
C LEU A 55 16.77 -20.07 3.60
N TRP A 56 16.69 -18.74 3.76
CA TRP A 56 16.48 -17.78 2.70
C TRP A 56 17.78 -17.15 2.19
N ALA A 57 18.94 -17.54 2.74
CA ALA A 57 20.23 -17.00 2.29
C ALA A 57 20.55 -17.33 0.82
N ASN A 58 20.00 -18.43 0.29
CA ASN A 58 20.11 -18.81 -1.11
C ASN A 58 18.74 -19.25 -1.64
N PRO A 59 17.85 -18.31 -1.94
CA PRO A 59 16.48 -18.60 -2.32
C PRO A 59 16.41 -19.34 -3.67
N VAL A 60 15.62 -20.42 -3.71
CA VAL A 60 15.31 -21.15 -4.94
C VAL A 60 13.93 -20.76 -5.41
N GLY A 61 13.86 -20.13 -6.57
CA GLY A 61 12.61 -19.65 -7.19
C GLY A 61 12.42 -20.19 -8.60
N SER A 62 11.23 -19.95 -9.17
CA SER A 62 10.87 -20.28 -10.56
C SER A 62 10.87 -19.05 -11.48
N GLY A 63 11.36 -17.91 -11.00
CA GLY A 63 11.36 -16.63 -11.71
C GLY A 63 12.36 -16.52 -12.84
N PRO A 64 12.32 -15.40 -13.60
CA PRO A 64 13.20 -15.14 -14.74
C PRO A 64 14.65 -14.88 -14.34
N PHE A 65 14.92 -14.55 -13.06
CA PHE A 65 16.26 -14.28 -12.56
C PHE A 65 16.56 -15.15 -11.35
N ILE A 66 17.83 -15.57 -11.23
CA ILE A 66 18.38 -16.36 -10.14
C ILE A 66 19.15 -15.43 -9.22
N TYR A 67 18.90 -15.48 -7.92
CA TYR A 67 19.63 -14.74 -6.92
C TYR A 67 21.11 -15.16 -6.93
N ASP A 68 22.00 -14.18 -6.92
CA ASP A 68 23.46 -14.38 -6.91
C ASP A 68 24.08 -13.96 -5.57
N SER A 69 23.85 -12.69 -5.19
CA SER A 69 24.45 -12.13 -3.97
C SER A 69 23.73 -10.88 -3.49
N GLU A 70 24.02 -10.48 -2.23
CA GLU A 70 23.58 -9.19 -1.71
C GLU A 70 24.66 -8.52 -0.85
N ILE A 71 24.58 -7.20 -0.80
CA ILE A 71 25.19 -6.36 0.23
C ILE A 71 24.07 -5.70 0.98
N ASN A 72 23.86 -6.12 2.22
CA ASN A 72 22.73 -5.71 3.04
C ASN A 72 22.62 -4.18 3.13
N GLY A 73 21.45 -3.65 2.84
CA GLY A 73 21.15 -2.21 2.82
C GLY A 73 21.74 -1.44 1.62
N GLU A 74 22.42 -2.10 0.68
CA GLU A 74 23.04 -1.49 -0.48
C GLU A 74 22.47 -2.02 -1.81
N ARG A 75 22.58 -3.32 -2.07
CA ARG A 75 22.12 -3.93 -3.33
C ARG A 75 21.91 -5.42 -3.25
N MET A 76 21.07 -5.95 -4.14
CA MET A 76 20.94 -7.36 -4.49
C MET A 76 21.30 -7.56 -5.97
N GLU A 77 21.96 -8.68 -6.29
CA GLU A 77 22.38 -9.04 -7.62
C GLU A 77 21.77 -10.37 -8.07
N PHE A 78 21.36 -10.42 -9.32
CA PHE A 78 20.71 -11.57 -9.92
C PHE A 78 21.29 -11.83 -11.31
N THR A 79 21.33 -13.11 -11.70
CA THR A 79 21.68 -13.56 -13.05
C THR A 79 20.44 -14.10 -13.77
N LYS A 80 20.43 -14.06 -15.10
CA LYS A 80 19.29 -14.61 -15.86
C LYS A 80 19.12 -16.10 -15.62
N ASN A 81 17.87 -16.55 -15.58
CA ASN A 81 17.52 -17.97 -15.59
C ASN A 81 17.35 -18.46 -17.03
N GLU A 82 18.34 -19.16 -17.55
CA GLU A 82 18.30 -19.68 -18.92
C GLU A 82 17.21 -20.75 -19.11
N ASN A 83 16.74 -21.35 -18.00
CA ASN A 83 15.68 -22.37 -18.00
C ASN A 83 14.32 -21.82 -17.59
N TYR A 84 14.13 -20.50 -17.64
CA TYR A 84 12.83 -19.90 -17.29
C TYR A 84 11.73 -20.39 -18.21
N TYR A 85 10.61 -20.85 -17.65
CA TYR A 85 9.55 -21.55 -18.37
C TYR A 85 8.81 -20.70 -19.43
N LEU A 86 8.86 -19.36 -19.33
CA LEU A 86 8.32 -18.45 -20.35
C LEU A 86 9.39 -17.96 -21.35
N GLY A 87 10.58 -18.55 -21.33
CA GLY A 87 11.67 -18.21 -22.21
C GLY A 87 12.81 -17.44 -21.53
N THR A 88 14.01 -17.58 -22.07
CA THR A 88 15.22 -16.97 -21.51
C THR A 88 15.10 -15.44 -21.51
N PRO A 89 15.36 -14.75 -20.39
CA PRO A 89 15.38 -13.29 -20.34
C PRO A 89 16.44 -12.68 -21.27
N ASN A 90 16.12 -11.53 -21.85
CA ASN A 90 17.07 -10.77 -22.69
C ASN A 90 18.14 -10.02 -21.87
N ILE A 91 17.91 -9.83 -20.57
CA ILE A 91 18.82 -9.14 -19.66
C ILE A 91 19.67 -10.19 -18.94
N ASP A 92 20.99 -10.06 -18.99
CA ASP A 92 21.91 -11.04 -18.39
C ASP A 92 22.01 -10.89 -16.86
N ARG A 93 21.96 -9.66 -16.35
CA ARG A 93 22.05 -9.35 -14.91
C ARG A 93 21.02 -8.30 -14.53
N LEU A 94 20.40 -8.50 -13.37
CA LEU A 94 19.54 -7.53 -12.71
C LEU A 94 20.20 -7.14 -11.38
N ILE A 95 20.39 -5.83 -11.17
CA ILE A 95 20.96 -5.29 -9.93
C ILE A 95 19.92 -4.37 -9.31
N ILE A 96 19.38 -4.74 -8.15
CA ILE A 96 18.47 -3.92 -7.39
C ILE A 96 19.27 -3.14 -6.35
N ARG A 97 19.26 -1.81 -6.43
CA ARG A 97 20.01 -0.92 -5.53
C ARG A 97 19.07 -0.18 -4.59
N VAL A 98 19.50 -0.02 -3.33
CA VAL A 98 18.85 0.88 -2.38
C VAL A 98 19.41 2.28 -2.60
N VAL A 99 18.57 3.19 -3.10
CA VAL A 99 18.97 4.56 -3.43
C VAL A 99 18.06 5.55 -2.70
N PRO A 100 18.62 6.56 -2.00
CA PRO A 100 17.82 7.62 -1.41
C PRO A 100 16.96 8.32 -2.48
N SER A 101 15.69 8.60 -2.17
CA SER A 101 14.73 9.17 -3.14
C SER A 101 15.24 10.44 -3.82
N ALA A 102 15.95 11.29 -3.09
CA ALA A 102 16.55 12.51 -3.63
C ALA A 102 17.61 12.29 -4.73
N ASN A 103 18.17 11.07 -4.84
CA ASN A 103 19.23 10.74 -5.79
C ASN A 103 18.69 9.92 -6.98
N VAL A 104 17.44 9.51 -6.96
CA VAL A 104 16.88 8.60 -7.99
C VAL A 104 16.86 9.27 -9.36
N LEU A 105 16.30 10.48 -9.47
CA LEU A 105 16.21 11.19 -10.74
C LEU A 105 17.61 11.47 -11.33
N SER A 106 18.55 11.94 -10.52
CA SER A 106 19.92 12.18 -10.98
C SER A 106 20.61 10.91 -11.45
N GLY A 107 20.39 9.78 -10.76
CA GLY A 107 20.90 8.47 -11.16
C GLY A 107 20.38 8.01 -12.52
N LEU A 108 19.08 8.21 -12.81
CA LEU A 108 18.49 7.95 -14.12
C LEU A 108 19.07 8.86 -15.22
N MET A 109 19.12 10.17 -14.96
CA MET A 109 19.63 11.14 -15.93
C MET A 109 21.08 10.89 -16.32
N ASN A 110 21.90 10.41 -15.37
CA ASN A 110 23.31 10.12 -15.57
C ASN A 110 23.59 8.68 -16.07
N GLY A 111 22.55 7.84 -16.17
CA GLY A 111 22.70 6.44 -16.58
C GLY A 111 23.32 5.54 -15.51
N GLU A 112 23.31 5.94 -14.25
CA GLU A 112 23.69 5.08 -13.10
C GLU A 112 22.57 4.11 -12.70
N LEU A 113 21.33 4.46 -13.06
CA LEU A 113 20.13 3.67 -12.92
C LEU A 113 19.47 3.56 -14.30
N ASP A 114 19.02 2.36 -14.65
CA ASP A 114 18.31 2.09 -15.91
C ASP A 114 16.78 2.14 -15.73
N LEU A 115 16.30 1.80 -14.52
CA LEU A 115 14.89 1.70 -14.19
C LEU A 115 14.69 2.08 -12.73
N ILE A 116 13.57 2.68 -12.42
CA ILE A 116 13.07 2.81 -11.05
C ILE A 116 11.87 1.91 -10.84
N GLY A 117 11.83 1.31 -9.66
CA GLY A 117 10.67 0.55 -9.20
C GLY A 117 9.54 1.46 -8.69
N PHE A 118 8.58 0.87 -8.03
CA PHE A 118 7.36 1.54 -7.58
C PHE A 118 7.62 2.82 -6.77
N GLY A 119 6.98 3.92 -7.21
CA GLY A 119 6.77 5.12 -6.41
C GLY A 119 8.02 5.91 -6.02
N SER A 120 9.11 5.75 -6.74
CA SER A 120 10.43 6.25 -6.31
C SER A 120 10.83 7.62 -6.82
N VAL A 121 10.09 8.24 -7.75
CA VAL A 121 10.33 9.64 -8.16
C VAL A 121 9.54 10.55 -7.23
N LEU A 122 10.24 11.54 -6.67
CA LEU A 122 9.56 12.60 -5.92
C LEU A 122 8.59 13.34 -6.84
N THR A 123 7.45 13.76 -6.31
CA THR A 123 6.42 14.44 -7.09
C THR A 123 6.97 15.71 -7.76
N ASP A 124 7.82 16.45 -7.05
CA ASP A 124 8.47 17.66 -7.57
C ASP A 124 9.42 17.38 -8.75
N ASP A 125 9.96 16.17 -8.82
CA ASP A 125 10.88 15.74 -9.89
C ASP A 125 10.16 15.20 -11.13
N TRP A 126 8.84 14.93 -11.06
CA TRP A 126 8.08 14.28 -12.11
C TRP A 126 8.08 15.07 -13.42
N GLU A 127 7.82 16.39 -13.37
CA GLU A 127 7.87 17.26 -14.55
C GLU A 127 9.30 17.34 -15.13
N THR A 128 10.31 17.34 -14.26
CA THR A 128 11.70 17.30 -14.70
C THR A 128 12.01 15.99 -15.41
N ALA A 129 11.58 14.85 -14.86
CA ALA A 129 11.73 13.54 -15.49
C ALA A 129 11.07 13.47 -16.86
N LYS A 130 9.84 13.96 -17.00
CA LYS A 130 9.10 14.01 -18.29
C LYS A 130 9.78 14.88 -19.34
N SER A 131 10.55 15.87 -18.93
CA SER A 131 11.27 16.77 -19.84
C SER A 131 12.58 16.22 -20.39
N GLN A 132 13.03 15.06 -19.91
CA GLN A 132 14.32 14.47 -20.32
C GLN A 132 14.15 13.60 -21.57
N ASP A 133 14.86 13.92 -22.66
CA ASP A 133 14.81 13.16 -23.90
C ASP A 133 15.33 11.71 -23.79
N ASN A 134 16.14 11.42 -22.79
CA ASN A 134 16.73 10.10 -22.56
C ASN A 134 15.94 9.23 -21.57
N LEU A 135 14.82 9.72 -21.03
CA LEU A 135 13.96 8.97 -20.11
C LEU A 135 12.61 8.65 -20.76
N VAL A 136 12.09 7.48 -20.48
CA VAL A 136 10.71 7.11 -20.75
C VAL A 136 9.96 7.15 -19.44
N THR A 137 8.94 7.99 -19.38
CA THR A 137 8.10 8.14 -18.18
C THR A 137 6.68 7.68 -18.47
N GLU A 138 6.11 6.92 -17.57
CA GLU A 138 4.74 6.44 -17.65
C GLU A 138 4.05 6.57 -16.29
N SER A 139 2.83 7.08 -16.29
CA SER A 139 1.95 7.09 -15.12
C SER A 139 0.83 6.09 -15.36
N VAL A 140 0.75 5.09 -14.51
CA VAL A 140 -0.27 4.03 -14.60
C VAL A 140 -1.13 4.03 -13.35
N PRO A 141 -2.47 3.99 -13.50
CA PRO A 141 -3.34 3.84 -12.35
C PRO A 141 -3.15 2.45 -11.73
N THR A 142 -3.10 2.42 -10.41
CA THR A 142 -2.93 1.19 -9.62
C THR A 142 -4.14 0.95 -8.73
N THR A 143 -4.19 -0.20 -8.08
CA THR A 143 -5.16 -0.49 -7.03
C THR A 143 -4.77 0.13 -5.69
N SER A 144 -3.52 0.57 -5.53
CA SER A 144 -3.01 1.14 -4.28
C SER A 144 -3.69 2.47 -3.93
N TYR A 145 -3.94 2.69 -2.67
CA TYR A 145 -4.53 3.93 -2.17
C TYR A 145 -3.96 4.30 -0.79
N THR A 146 -4.09 5.56 -0.44
CA THR A 146 -3.76 6.07 0.90
C THR A 146 -5.04 6.39 1.64
N THR A 147 -5.15 5.90 2.86
CA THR A 147 -6.36 6.03 3.68
C THR A 147 -6.08 6.73 5.00
N LEU A 148 -7.01 7.59 5.42
CA LEU A 148 -7.08 8.11 6.79
C LEU A 148 -7.93 7.14 7.62
N ILE A 149 -7.35 6.57 8.64
CA ILE A 149 -7.99 5.63 9.56
C ILE A 149 -8.41 6.38 10.82
N PHE A 150 -9.63 6.10 11.30
CA PHE A 150 -10.17 6.58 12.57
C PHE A 150 -10.24 5.44 13.57
N ASN A 151 -9.78 5.65 14.79
CA ASN A 151 -9.95 4.68 15.86
C ASN A 151 -11.41 4.71 16.36
N THR A 152 -12.19 3.72 15.95
CA THR A 152 -13.61 3.62 16.31
C THR A 152 -13.87 3.24 17.78
N GLN A 153 -12.82 2.86 18.53
CA GLN A 153 -12.93 2.58 19.96
C GLN A 153 -12.92 3.86 20.83
N LYS A 154 -12.60 5.02 20.24
CA LYS A 154 -12.64 6.31 20.95
C LYS A 154 -14.07 6.83 20.98
N GLU A 155 -14.63 6.97 22.17
CA GLU A 155 -16.04 7.38 22.37
C GLU A 155 -16.38 8.73 21.71
N TYR A 156 -15.41 9.66 21.62
CA TYR A 156 -15.61 10.97 20.98
C TYR A 156 -15.45 10.94 19.45
N LEU A 157 -14.98 9.84 18.85
CA LEU A 157 -14.95 9.64 17.40
C LEU A 157 -16.20 8.88 16.92
N THR A 158 -17.38 9.41 17.26
CA THR A 158 -18.66 8.85 16.80
C THR A 158 -18.76 8.83 15.28
N GLN A 159 -19.75 8.16 14.73
CA GLN A 159 -19.97 8.13 13.29
C GLN A 159 -20.12 9.55 12.71
N GLU A 160 -20.91 10.41 13.39
CA GLU A 160 -21.18 11.78 12.99
C GLU A 160 -19.91 12.62 13.00
N VAL A 161 -19.06 12.46 14.03
CA VAL A 161 -17.76 13.13 14.12
C VAL A 161 -16.84 12.70 12.97
N ARG A 162 -16.72 11.39 12.69
CA ARG A 162 -15.91 10.89 11.59
C ARG A 162 -16.40 11.39 10.23
N GLN A 163 -17.72 11.47 10.02
CA GLN A 163 -18.32 12.04 8.81
C GLN A 163 -18.00 13.53 8.67
N ALA A 164 -18.12 14.29 9.75
CA ALA A 164 -17.77 15.70 9.77
C ALA A 164 -16.28 15.92 9.43
N LEU A 165 -15.38 15.18 10.08
CA LEU A 165 -13.94 15.26 9.79
C LEU A 165 -13.63 14.87 8.34
N ASN A 166 -14.34 13.88 7.79
CA ASN A 166 -14.19 13.48 6.40
C ASN A 166 -14.61 14.60 5.41
N MET A 167 -15.67 15.36 5.73
CA MET A 167 -16.11 16.53 4.94
C MET A 167 -15.17 17.72 5.07
N ALA A 168 -14.40 17.82 6.14
CA ALA A 168 -13.43 18.89 6.36
C ALA A 168 -12.17 18.75 5.48
N ILE A 169 -11.87 17.57 4.91
CA ILE A 169 -10.64 17.32 4.15
C ILE A 169 -10.79 17.75 2.69
N ASN A 170 -9.93 18.70 2.26
CA ASN A 170 -9.86 19.15 0.88
C ASN A 170 -8.98 18.21 0.03
N ARG A 171 -9.59 17.16 -0.53
CA ARG A 171 -8.89 16.16 -1.35
C ARG A 171 -8.38 16.72 -2.66
N ASP A 172 -9.02 17.73 -3.20
CA ASP A 172 -8.55 18.37 -4.44
C ASP A 172 -7.20 19.08 -4.22
N VAL A 173 -6.99 19.68 -3.05
CA VAL A 173 -5.68 20.25 -2.70
C VAL A 173 -4.65 19.15 -2.52
N LEU A 174 -5.02 18.00 -1.90
CA LEU A 174 -4.12 16.86 -1.77
C LEU A 174 -3.70 16.28 -3.13
N VAL A 175 -4.65 16.08 -4.03
CA VAL A 175 -4.36 15.48 -5.35
C VAL A 175 -3.67 16.48 -6.28
N ASN A 176 -4.23 17.68 -6.43
CA ASN A 176 -3.69 18.65 -7.40
C ASN A 176 -2.44 19.36 -6.87
N GLY A 177 -2.36 19.63 -5.56
CA GLY A 177 -1.23 20.32 -4.94
C GLY A 177 -0.07 19.41 -4.62
N LEU A 178 -0.34 18.25 -3.97
CA LEU A 178 0.72 17.33 -3.53
C LEU A 178 1.10 16.31 -4.60
N LEU A 179 0.12 15.78 -5.35
CA LEU A 179 0.34 14.76 -6.37
C LEU A 179 0.34 15.30 -7.81
N MET A 180 0.30 16.64 -7.98
CA MET A 180 0.27 17.31 -9.30
C MET A 180 -0.78 16.75 -10.27
N GLY A 181 -1.91 16.26 -9.74
CA GLY A 181 -2.98 15.64 -10.51
C GLY A 181 -2.75 14.16 -10.85
N GLU A 182 -1.65 13.56 -10.45
CA GLU A 182 -1.32 12.14 -10.70
C GLU A 182 -2.00 11.19 -9.69
N GLY A 183 -3.19 11.53 -9.26
CA GLY A 183 -3.99 10.73 -8.33
C GLY A 183 -5.47 10.95 -8.54
N THR A 184 -6.28 10.12 -7.92
CA THR A 184 -7.75 10.24 -7.93
C THR A 184 -8.28 10.21 -6.50
N PRO A 185 -9.08 11.22 -6.07
CA PRO A 185 -9.77 11.14 -4.81
C PRO A 185 -10.73 9.96 -4.80
N ILE A 186 -10.64 9.10 -3.81
CA ILE A 186 -11.55 7.97 -3.63
C ILE A 186 -12.28 8.07 -2.28
N MET A 187 -13.52 7.58 -2.23
CA MET A 187 -14.38 7.63 -1.06
C MET A 187 -14.65 6.24 -0.47
N THR A 188 -14.12 5.23 -1.12
CA THR A 188 -14.21 3.82 -0.72
C THR A 188 -12.84 3.17 -0.92
N PRO A 189 -12.53 2.06 -0.26
CA PRO A 189 -11.28 1.34 -0.45
C PRO A 189 -11.23 0.55 -1.77
N ILE A 190 -11.95 1.00 -2.79
CA ILE A 190 -12.00 0.40 -4.12
C ILE A 190 -11.45 1.41 -5.10
N ALA A 191 -10.34 1.08 -5.73
CA ALA A 191 -9.67 1.96 -6.69
C ALA A 191 -10.44 2.08 -8.02
N PRO A 192 -10.30 3.20 -8.76
CA PRO A 192 -11.00 3.40 -10.04
C PRO A 192 -10.71 2.37 -11.12
N VAL A 193 -9.59 1.65 -11.04
CA VAL A 193 -9.24 0.55 -11.95
C VAL A 193 -10.06 -0.72 -11.71
N SER A 194 -10.70 -0.84 -10.54
CA SER A 194 -11.57 -1.98 -10.24
C SER A 194 -12.89 -1.87 -11.02
N PRO A 195 -13.39 -2.98 -11.61
CA PRO A 195 -14.71 -3.02 -12.24
C PRO A 195 -15.87 -2.77 -11.26
N TYR A 196 -15.60 -2.84 -9.97
CA TYR A 196 -16.56 -2.60 -8.89
C TYR A 196 -16.54 -1.18 -8.34
N TYR A 197 -15.69 -0.30 -8.89
CA TYR A 197 -15.64 1.09 -8.46
C TYR A 197 -16.97 1.81 -8.71
N ASN A 198 -17.42 2.55 -7.71
CA ASN A 198 -18.67 3.32 -7.78
C ASN A 198 -18.39 4.82 -7.65
N ASP A 199 -18.40 5.51 -8.75
CA ASP A 199 -18.19 6.97 -8.86
C ASP A 199 -19.32 7.82 -8.25
N LYS A 200 -20.46 7.19 -7.90
CA LYS A 200 -21.59 7.90 -7.26
C LYS A 200 -21.39 8.10 -5.76
N VAL A 201 -20.46 7.37 -5.14
CA VAL A 201 -20.11 7.60 -3.73
C VAL A 201 -19.19 8.81 -3.66
N GLN A 202 -19.76 9.94 -3.22
CA GLN A 202 -19.04 11.22 -3.12
C GLN A 202 -19.15 11.76 -1.69
N VAL A 203 -18.06 12.35 -1.20
CA VAL A 203 -18.07 13.20 -0.01
C VAL A 203 -17.69 14.60 -0.46
N GLN A 204 -18.62 15.52 -0.32
CA GLN A 204 -18.39 16.90 -0.67
C GLN A 204 -17.49 17.55 0.39
N TYR A 205 -16.47 18.29 -0.06
CA TYR A 205 -15.70 19.17 0.81
C TYR A 205 -16.59 20.33 1.25
N ASP A 206 -16.88 20.43 2.54
CA ASP A 206 -17.70 21.48 3.15
C ASP A 206 -17.27 21.72 4.61
N PRO A 207 -16.25 22.55 4.85
CA PRO A 207 -15.73 22.81 6.17
C PRO A 207 -16.75 23.52 7.11
N GLU A 208 -17.64 24.35 6.57
CA GLU A 208 -18.66 25.01 7.37
C GLU A 208 -19.68 23.99 7.88
N LYS A 209 -20.14 23.09 7.02
CA LYS A 209 -21.02 22.00 7.42
C LYS A 209 -20.35 21.04 8.37
N ALA A 210 -19.06 20.73 8.15
CA ALA A 210 -18.27 19.92 9.06
C ALA A 210 -18.21 20.50 10.47
N LYS A 211 -18.01 21.80 10.59
CA LYS A 211 -18.00 22.53 11.86
C LYS A 211 -19.36 22.49 12.58
N GLU A 212 -20.46 22.67 11.85
CA GLU A 212 -21.80 22.51 12.41
C GLU A 212 -22.01 21.10 12.94
N MET A 213 -21.69 20.07 12.14
CA MET A 213 -21.84 18.66 12.51
C MET A 213 -21.01 18.28 13.75
N LEU A 214 -19.77 18.79 13.85
CA LEU A 214 -18.92 18.57 15.04
C LEU A 214 -19.58 19.16 16.30
N ALA A 215 -20.17 20.35 16.20
CA ALA A 215 -20.86 20.98 17.32
C ALA A 215 -22.14 20.22 17.70
N GLU A 216 -22.95 19.78 16.71
CA GLU A 216 -24.17 18.98 16.93
C GLU A 216 -23.84 17.61 17.51
N ALA A 217 -22.75 16.96 17.09
CA ALA A 217 -22.28 15.68 17.62
C ALA A 217 -21.66 15.79 19.02
N GLY A 218 -21.48 17.02 19.53
CA GLY A 218 -20.90 17.24 20.85
C GLY A 218 -19.42 16.91 20.96
N PHE A 219 -18.65 17.10 19.86
CA PHE A 219 -17.22 16.87 19.90
C PHE A 219 -16.57 17.72 21.00
N PRO A 220 -15.73 17.12 21.90
CA PRO A 220 -15.27 17.81 23.10
C PRO A 220 -14.38 19.02 22.77
N ALA A 221 -14.74 20.18 23.29
CA ALA A 221 -13.95 21.39 23.12
C ALA A 221 -12.53 21.22 23.72
N GLY A 222 -11.51 21.53 22.92
CA GLY A 222 -10.12 21.41 23.33
C GLY A 222 -9.54 19.99 23.28
N GLN A 223 -10.30 19.01 22.82
CA GLN A 223 -9.78 17.67 22.54
C GLN A 223 -8.69 17.77 21.48
N THR A 224 -7.53 17.17 21.74
CA THR A 224 -6.45 17.02 20.76
C THR A 224 -6.42 15.58 20.30
N LEU A 225 -6.46 15.36 19.00
CA LEU A 225 -6.38 14.05 18.36
C LEU A 225 -4.92 13.67 18.11
N LYS A 226 -4.55 12.44 18.46
CA LYS A 226 -3.24 11.87 18.14
C LYS A 226 -3.26 11.30 16.73
N PHE A 227 -2.41 11.83 15.86
CA PHE A 227 -2.32 11.43 14.47
C PHE A 227 -1.01 10.70 14.20
N PHE A 228 -1.10 9.39 14.01
CA PHE A 228 0.06 8.53 13.78
C PHE A 228 0.41 8.46 12.29
N ILE A 229 1.68 8.68 11.97
CA ILE A 229 2.20 8.56 10.61
C ILE A 229 3.54 7.80 10.59
N SER A 230 3.81 7.11 9.48
CA SER A 230 5.12 6.50 9.26
C SER A 230 6.16 7.54 8.85
N SER A 231 7.41 7.37 9.32
CA SER A 231 8.56 8.15 8.88
C SER A 231 9.08 7.68 7.51
N GLY A 232 9.77 8.57 6.80
CA GLY A 232 10.49 8.25 5.56
C GLY A 232 9.68 8.47 4.27
N SER A 233 8.43 8.96 4.36
CA SER A 233 7.63 9.35 3.20
C SER A 233 7.25 10.82 3.28
N SER A 234 7.90 11.66 2.45
CA SER A 234 7.57 13.09 2.37
C SER A 234 6.12 13.33 1.96
N ILE A 235 5.57 12.48 1.09
CA ILE A 235 4.16 12.55 0.67
C ILE A 235 3.24 12.36 1.88
N THR A 236 3.48 11.35 2.71
CA THR A 236 2.70 11.10 3.93
C THR A 236 2.79 12.26 4.91
N GLU A 237 3.98 12.82 5.10
CA GLU A 237 4.22 13.95 6.02
C GLU A 237 3.47 15.21 5.56
N ILE A 238 3.56 15.57 4.27
CA ILE A 238 2.86 16.72 3.71
C ILE A 238 1.34 16.50 3.73
N CYS A 239 0.87 15.30 3.37
CA CYS A 239 -0.54 14.93 3.43
C CYS A 239 -1.09 15.11 4.87
N ALA A 240 -0.39 14.60 5.87
CA ALA A 240 -0.78 14.74 7.27
C ALA A 240 -0.82 16.21 7.70
N ALA A 241 0.17 17.01 7.31
CA ALA A 241 0.20 18.44 7.64
C ALA A 241 -0.99 19.21 7.03
N LEU A 242 -1.37 18.91 5.78
CA LEU A 242 -2.54 19.50 5.13
C LEU A 242 -3.84 19.09 5.82
N ILE A 243 -3.99 17.82 6.22
CA ILE A 243 -5.16 17.34 6.98
C ILE A 243 -5.24 18.05 8.35
N VAL A 244 -4.12 18.22 9.05
CA VAL A 244 -4.05 18.98 10.32
C VAL A 244 -4.54 20.40 10.13
N GLN A 245 -4.13 21.06 9.03
CA GLN A 245 -4.60 22.40 8.71
C GLN A 245 -6.11 22.43 8.43
N ASP A 246 -6.63 21.49 7.68
CA ASP A 246 -8.06 21.38 7.39
C ASP A 246 -8.87 21.16 8.67
N PHE A 247 -8.39 20.31 9.58
CA PHE A 247 -9.03 20.08 10.87
C PHE A 247 -8.97 21.30 11.80
N ALA A 248 -7.87 22.04 11.79
CA ALA A 248 -7.75 23.29 12.53
C ALA A 248 -8.77 24.35 12.04
N ASN A 249 -9.07 24.40 10.74
CA ASN A 249 -10.08 25.30 10.15
C ASN A 249 -11.50 25.02 10.69
N VAL A 250 -11.78 23.79 11.10
CA VAL A 250 -13.06 23.40 11.72
C VAL A 250 -13.00 23.33 13.25
N GLY A 251 -11.88 23.78 13.86
CA GLY A 251 -11.73 23.89 15.31
C GLY A 251 -11.27 22.62 16.01
N VAL A 252 -10.71 21.65 15.30
CA VAL A 252 -10.18 20.40 15.84
C VAL A 252 -8.65 20.47 15.94
N ASN A 253 -8.12 20.23 17.14
CA ASN A 253 -6.68 20.18 17.37
C ASN A 253 -6.14 18.78 17.06
N VAL A 254 -5.00 18.70 16.38
CA VAL A 254 -4.34 17.44 16.03
C VAL A 254 -2.85 17.54 16.33
N GLU A 255 -2.29 16.49 16.91
CA GLU A 255 -0.86 16.33 17.16
C GLU A 255 -0.33 15.14 16.37
N ILE A 256 0.66 15.39 15.49
CA ILE A 256 1.30 14.35 14.69
C ILE A 256 2.36 13.65 15.53
N GLU A 257 2.27 12.33 15.63
CA GLU A 257 3.33 11.45 16.14
C GLU A 257 3.91 10.63 14.99
N GLN A 258 5.18 10.88 14.69
CA GLN A 258 5.91 10.20 13.60
C GLN A 258 6.81 9.10 14.15
N MET A 259 6.76 7.91 13.53
CA MET A 259 7.54 6.73 13.96
C MET A 259 7.83 5.80 12.77
N ASP A 260 8.70 4.80 12.96
CA ASP A 260 8.89 3.75 11.96
C ASP A 260 7.60 2.89 11.79
N PHE A 261 7.47 2.25 10.63
CA PHE A 261 6.24 1.53 10.26
C PHE A 261 5.88 0.39 11.23
N ALA A 262 6.87 -0.36 11.72
CA ALA A 262 6.62 -1.47 12.63
C ALA A 262 6.09 -0.99 13.98
N THR A 263 6.68 0.07 14.52
CA THR A 263 6.21 0.75 15.72
C THR A 263 4.81 1.33 15.53
N LEU A 264 4.56 1.98 14.38
CA LEU A 264 3.25 2.53 14.04
C LEU A 264 2.18 1.44 14.06
N MET A 265 2.40 0.33 13.37
CA MET A 265 1.44 -0.78 13.32
C MET A 265 1.17 -1.36 14.71
N SER A 266 2.22 -1.60 15.53
CA SER A 266 2.06 -2.10 16.89
C SER A 266 1.20 -1.18 17.75
N ARG A 267 1.52 0.12 17.77
CA ARG A 267 0.79 1.10 18.58
C ARG A 267 -0.64 1.35 18.08
N MET A 268 -0.86 1.23 16.77
CA MET A 268 -2.21 1.29 16.21
C MET A 268 -3.06 0.10 16.63
N LEU A 269 -2.50 -1.12 16.61
CA LEU A 269 -3.18 -2.33 17.10
C LEU A 269 -3.50 -2.26 18.61
N ASP A 270 -2.63 -1.61 19.39
CA ASP A 270 -2.86 -1.33 20.82
C ASP A 270 -3.91 -0.22 21.05
N GLY A 271 -4.44 0.40 19.98
CA GLY A 271 -5.50 1.43 20.06
C GLY A 271 -5.02 2.79 20.62
N GLU A 272 -3.72 3.08 20.55
CA GLU A 272 -3.15 4.33 21.10
C GLU A 272 -3.45 5.57 20.24
N HIS A 273 -3.70 5.40 18.95
CA HIS A 273 -4.01 6.46 17.99
C HIS A 273 -5.46 6.95 18.11
N ASP A 274 -5.72 8.12 17.58
CA ASP A 274 -7.06 8.59 17.20
C ASP A 274 -7.23 8.54 15.68
N LEU A 275 -6.17 8.97 14.97
CA LEU A 275 -6.06 9.00 13.52
C LEU A 275 -4.76 8.29 13.08
N GLY A 276 -4.79 7.69 11.90
CA GLY A 276 -3.61 7.14 11.24
C GLY A 276 -3.67 7.31 9.73
N ILE A 277 -2.52 7.49 9.07
CA ILE A 277 -2.42 7.37 7.61
C ILE A 277 -1.69 6.08 7.29
N ILE A 278 -2.32 5.26 6.45
CA ILE A 278 -1.72 4.03 5.93
C ILE A 278 -1.92 3.96 4.42
N GLY A 279 -0.84 3.65 3.72
CA GLY A 279 -0.91 3.20 2.32
C GLY A 279 -1.31 1.73 2.28
N SER A 280 -2.28 1.40 1.47
CA SER A 280 -2.75 0.03 1.27
C SER A 280 -2.57 -0.40 -0.18
N GLY A 281 -2.06 -1.61 -0.41
CA GLY A 281 -2.22 -2.28 -1.69
C GLY A 281 -3.69 -2.67 -1.81
N GLY A 282 -4.38 -2.10 -2.77
CA GLY A 282 -5.75 -2.53 -3.06
C GLY A 282 -5.77 -3.71 -4.00
N THR A 283 -6.88 -4.41 -4.02
CA THR A 283 -7.17 -5.47 -4.99
C THR A 283 -8.27 -5.03 -5.94
N LEU A 284 -8.45 -5.79 -7.01
CA LEU A 284 -9.57 -5.56 -7.93
C LEU A 284 -10.90 -6.02 -7.31
N ASP A 285 -10.87 -7.00 -6.42
CA ASP A 285 -12.05 -7.57 -5.75
C ASP A 285 -12.34 -6.82 -4.44
N PRO A 286 -13.55 -6.29 -4.25
CA PRO A 286 -13.93 -5.58 -3.03
C PRO A 286 -14.05 -6.48 -1.78
N SER A 287 -14.04 -7.80 -1.91
CA SER A 287 -14.20 -8.73 -0.80
C SER A 287 -13.06 -8.62 0.23
N GLU A 288 -11.85 -8.32 -0.21
CA GLU A 288 -10.71 -8.10 0.70
C GLU A 288 -10.88 -6.86 1.60
N SER A 289 -11.62 -5.86 1.14
CA SER A 289 -11.97 -4.70 1.96
C SER A 289 -12.93 -5.04 3.09
N ARG A 290 -13.50 -6.26 3.10
CA ARG A 290 -14.45 -6.70 4.11
C ARG A 290 -13.85 -6.66 5.51
N GLU A 291 -12.62 -7.11 5.68
CA GLU A 291 -11.95 -7.12 6.98
C GLU A 291 -11.75 -5.72 7.56
N MET A 292 -11.60 -4.71 6.70
CA MET A 292 -11.47 -3.30 7.13
C MET A 292 -12.81 -2.66 7.49
N ILE A 293 -13.92 -3.15 6.92
CA ILE A 293 -15.22 -2.47 6.96
C ILE A 293 -16.20 -3.14 7.93
N TYR A 294 -16.12 -4.46 8.11
CA TYR A 294 -17.07 -5.21 8.94
C TYR A 294 -16.58 -5.37 10.38
N PRO A 295 -17.42 -4.99 11.38
CA PRO A 295 -17.03 -5.07 12.79
C PRO A 295 -16.78 -6.50 13.31
N GLU A 296 -17.29 -7.50 12.62
CA GLU A 296 -17.16 -8.92 12.99
C GLU A 296 -15.82 -9.55 12.61
N SER A 297 -14.99 -8.81 11.86
CA SER A 297 -13.66 -9.25 11.41
C SER A 297 -12.51 -8.72 12.27
N SER A 298 -12.81 -7.90 13.25
CA SER A 298 -11.84 -7.25 14.16
C SER A 298 -11.84 -7.88 15.56
#